data_c1fceef02e9fda60e79f5a567b87d550
#
_entry.id   c1fceef02e9fda60e79f5a567b87d550
#
_cell.length_a   1.000
_cell.length_b   1.000
_cell.length_c   1.000
_cell.angle_alpha   90.00
_cell.angle_beta   90.00
_cell.angle_gamma   90.00
#
_symmetry.space_group_name_H-M   'P 1'
#
loop_
_entity.id
_entity.type
_entity.pdbx_description
1 polymer ?
#
loop_
_entity_poly.entity_id
_entity_poly.type
_entity_poly.pdbx_seq_one_letter_code
_entity_poly.pdbx_strand_id
1 'polypeptide(L)'
;MVVFIDESGTHKQDGHASVAVVYVEVKNKEKFESDLIKIEKDLRIAYFHWADERWFMREKFINKISMLDFIVKVAIFKNPSNPGSMIEAVFRQLITEPTLRKVVIDGKKPKWYEQKLRKVLRDRGIQVWKLKTVRSTGDVGIQLADAIAGLVRYCFDNPKEELAQNLLNKLQKKQKVAGIYLLQTALKSI
;
A
#
# COMPACT_ATOMS: atom_id res chain seq x y z
N MET A 1 -10.13 11.28 7.38
CA MET A 1 -9.57 10.07 6.71
C MET A 1 -8.06 10.17 6.66
N VAL A 2 -7.37 9.07 6.89
CA VAL A 2 -5.92 8.94 6.76
C VAL A 2 -5.63 7.90 5.69
N VAL A 3 -4.56 8.11 4.92
CA VAL A 3 -4.12 7.23 3.85
C VAL A 3 -2.69 6.79 4.11
N PHE A 4 -2.44 5.50 3.91
CA PHE A 4 -1.11 4.91 3.95
C PHE A 4 -0.76 4.37 2.56
N ILE A 5 0.47 4.61 2.12
CA ILE A 5 0.95 4.18 0.80
C ILE A 5 2.27 3.46 0.98
N ASP A 6 2.36 2.29 0.37
CA ASP A 6 3.59 1.50 0.30
C ASP A 6 3.73 0.83 -1.06
N GLU A 7 4.94 0.47 -1.44
CA GLU A 7 5.30 -0.21 -2.66
C GLU A 7 6.05 -1.53 -2.41
N SER A 8 5.75 -2.55 -3.22
CA SER A 8 6.43 -3.85 -3.18
C SER A 8 7.01 -4.21 -4.54
N GLY A 9 8.25 -4.70 -4.59
CA GLY A 9 8.91 -5.17 -5.81
C GLY A 9 9.81 -4.16 -6.52
N THR A 10 10.00 -2.97 -5.97
CA THR A 10 10.77 -1.88 -6.61
C THR A 10 12.27 -2.15 -6.76
N HIS A 11 12.83 -3.01 -5.91
CA HIS A 11 14.26 -3.35 -5.89
C HIS A 11 14.59 -4.69 -6.58
N LYS A 12 13.57 -5.41 -7.07
CA LYS A 12 13.73 -6.69 -7.75
C LYS A 12 13.46 -6.52 -9.24
N GLN A 13 14.46 -6.04 -9.98
CA GLN A 13 14.33 -5.85 -11.44
C GLN A 13 14.45 -7.16 -12.21
N ASP A 14 15.23 -8.11 -11.73
CA ASP A 14 15.45 -9.38 -12.39
C ASP A 14 14.48 -10.46 -11.86
N GLY A 15 13.69 -11.04 -12.76
CA GLY A 15 12.79 -12.17 -12.48
C GLY A 15 11.44 -11.82 -11.86
N HIS A 16 11.12 -10.54 -11.57
CA HIS A 16 9.82 -10.11 -11.10
C HIS A 16 9.16 -9.17 -12.10
N ALA A 17 8.00 -9.60 -12.63
CA ALA A 17 7.30 -8.85 -13.67
C ALA A 17 6.52 -7.64 -13.11
N SER A 18 6.23 -7.60 -11.80
CA SER A 18 5.28 -6.66 -11.24
C SER A 18 5.81 -5.87 -10.05
N VAL A 19 5.35 -4.62 -9.97
CA VAL A 19 5.45 -3.77 -8.77
C VAL A 19 4.04 -3.40 -8.33
N ALA A 20 3.71 -3.61 -7.07
CA ALA A 20 2.45 -3.18 -6.49
C ALA A 20 2.66 -1.91 -5.67
N VAL A 21 1.83 -0.89 -5.91
CA VAL A 21 1.70 0.28 -5.04
C VAL A 21 0.30 0.27 -4.44
N VAL A 22 0.24 0.24 -3.13
CA VAL A 22 -1.00 0.15 -2.36
C VAL A 22 -1.35 1.47 -1.72
N TYR A 23 -2.60 1.85 -1.86
CA TYR A 23 -3.25 2.99 -1.23
C TYR A 23 -4.29 2.45 -0.24
N VAL A 24 -4.05 2.63 1.05
CA VAL A 24 -4.93 2.17 2.14
C VAL A 24 -5.65 3.35 2.78
N GLU A 25 -6.98 3.31 2.76
CA GLU A 25 -7.84 4.26 3.46
C GLU A 25 -8.25 3.76 4.84
N VAL A 26 -8.10 4.64 5.83
CA VAL A 26 -8.57 4.40 7.21
C VAL A 26 -9.37 5.61 7.68
N LYS A 27 -10.63 5.37 8.07
CA LYS A 27 -11.52 6.44 8.57
C LYS A 27 -11.17 6.81 10.01
N ASN A 28 -11.12 5.83 10.90
CA ASN A 28 -10.79 6.02 12.32
C ASN A 28 -9.39 5.47 12.60
N LYS A 29 -8.40 6.38 12.58
CA LYS A 29 -6.98 6.04 12.73
C LYS A 29 -6.68 5.46 14.12
N GLU A 30 -7.19 6.07 15.17
CA GLU A 30 -6.91 5.71 16.56
C GLU A 30 -7.40 4.28 16.86
N LYS A 31 -8.63 3.98 16.46
CA LYS A 31 -9.19 2.62 16.58
C LYS A 31 -8.41 1.61 15.76
N PHE A 32 -8.12 1.95 14.49
CA PHE A 32 -7.35 1.08 13.59
C PHE A 32 -5.97 0.74 14.15
N GLU A 33 -5.21 1.74 14.64
CA GLU A 33 -3.89 1.53 15.22
C GLU A 33 -3.96 0.67 16.49
N SER A 34 -4.94 0.93 17.36
CA SER A 34 -5.17 0.11 18.56
C SER A 34 -5.47 -1.35 18.20
N ASP A 35 -6.31 -1.59 17.23
CA ASP A 35 -6.69 -2.94 16.81
C ASP A 35 -5.52 -3.67 16.11
N LEU A 36 -4.70 -2.96 15.33
CA LEU A 36 -3.51 -3.55 14.71
C LEU A 36 -2.44 -3.93 15.76
N ILE A 37 -2.21 -3.07 16.75
CA ILE A 37 -1.31 -3.38 17.88
C ILE A 37 -1.78 -4.62 18.65
N LYS A 38 -3.09 -4.83 18.83
CA LYS A 38 -3.61 -6.06 19.42
C LYS A 38 -3.30 -7.29 18.56
N ILE A 39 -3.43 -7.15 17.23
CA ILE A 39 -3.08 -8.24 16.30
C ILE A 39 -1.60 -8.60 16.42
N GLU A 40 -0.70 -7.62 16.49
CA GLU A 40 0.73 -7.85 16.69
C GLU A 40 1.02 -8.61 18.01
N LYS A 41 0.41 -8.16 19.10
CA LYS A 41 0.52 -8.84 20.40
C LYS A 41 0.01 -10.29 20.35
N ASP A 42 -1.15 -10.53 19.76
CA ASP A 42 -1.71 -11.87 19.58
C ASP A 42 -0.82 -12.79 18.76
N LEU A 43 -0.16 -12.24 17.73
CA LEU A 43 0.76 -12.97 16.87
C LEU A 43 2.17 -13.07 17.45
N ARG A 44 2.44 -12.37 18.57
CA ARG A 44 3.75 -12.27 19.22
C ARG A 44 4.85 -11.75 18.32
N ILE A 45 4.52 -10.74 17.49
CA ILE A 45 5.45 -10.03 16.62
C ILE A 45 5.60 -8.59 17.10
N ALA A 46 6.78 -8.00 16.94
CA ALA A 46 7.05 -6.61 17.28
C ALA A 46 6.49 -5.65 16.23
N TYR A 47 6.55 -6.05 14.98
CA TYR A 47 5.96 -5.40 13.81
C TYR A 47 5.87 -6.42 12.67
N PHE A 48 5.00 -6.15 11.70
CA PHE A 48 4.89 -6.98 10.51
C PHE A 48 5.67 -6.34 9.36
N HIS A 49 6.49 -7.15 8.66
CA HIS A 49 7.11 -6.77 7.39
C HIS A 49 7.06 -7.95 6.42
N TRP A 50 6.41 -7.76 5.27
CA TRP A 50 6.12 -8.85 4.34
C TRP A 50 7.35 -9.67 3.93
N ALA A 51 8.47 -9.00 3.65
CA ALA A 51 9.67 -9.69 3.18
C ALA A 51 10.32 -10.60 4.24
N ASP A 52 10.18 -10.24 5.52
CA ASP A 52 10.82 -10.94 6.64
C ASP A 52 10.00 -12.14 7.13
N GLU A 53 8.70 -12.15 6.82
CA GLU A 53 7.79 -13.13 7.37
C GLU A 53 7.66 -14.40 6.50
N ARG A 54 7.51 -15.56 7.16
CA ARG A 54 7.17 -16.82 6.51
C ARG A 54 5.68 -16.86 6.16
N TRP A 55 5.29 -17.72 5.18
CA TRP A 55 3.91 -17.86 4.72
C TRP A 55 2.90 -18.06 5.85
N PHE A 56 3.20 -18.91 6.80
CA PHE A 56 2.34 -19.13 7.97
C PHE A 56 2.00 -17.83 8.73
N MET A 57 2.98 -16.93 8.90
CA MET A 57 2.76 -15.65 9.56
C MET A 57 2.02 -14.67 8.65
N ARG A 58 2.38 -14.62 7.36
CA ARG A 58 1.68 -13.82 6.34
C ARG A 58 0.20 -14.17 6.31
N GLU A 59 -0.14 -15.46 6.24
CA GLU A 59 -1.51 -15.96 6.25
C GLU A 59 -2.25 -15.54 7.52
N LYS A 60 -1.68 -15.76 8.70
CA LYS A 60 -2.28 -15.37 9.98
C LYS A 60 -2.52 -13.86 10.06
N PHE A 61 -1.54 -13.06 9.65
CA PHE A 61 -1.64 -11.60 9.67
C PHE A 61 -2.74 -11.11 8.73
N ILE A 62 -2.74 -11.55 7.46
CA ILE A 62 -3.78 -11.19 6.48
C ILE A 62 -5.18 -11.61 6.97
N ASN A 63 -5.31 -12.81 7.55
CA ASN A 63 -6.57 -13.26 8.11
C ASN A 63 -7.08 -12.34 9.23
N LYS A 64 -6.22 -11.93 10.14
CA LYS A 64 -6.58 -11.03 11.25
C LYS A 64 -6.89 -9.61 10.77
N ILE A 65 -6.05 -9.01 9.93
CA ILE A 65 -6.30 -7.66 9.41
C ILE A 65 -7.56 -7.58 8.54
N SER A 66 -7.96 -8.68 7.90
CA SER A 66 -9.21 -8.72 7.12
C SER A 66 -10.46 -8.37 7.91
N MET A 67 -10.39 -8.35 9.25
CA MET A 67 -11.47 -7.95 10.16
C MET A 67 -11.47 -6.45 10.48
N LEU A 68 -10.38 -5.74 10.18
CA LEU A 68 -10.25 -4.31 10.47
C LEU A 68 -11.08 -3.46 9.48
N ASP A 69 -11.35 -2.21 9.87
CA ASP A 69 -12.05 -1.25 9.01
C ASP A 69 -11.06 -0.44 8.17
N PHE A 70 -10.88 -0.86 6.92
CA PHE A 70 -10.08 -0.18 5.91
C PHE A 70 -10.56 -0.54 4.50
N ILE A 71 -10.16 0.27 3.54
CA ILE A 71 -10.36 0.02 2.11
C ILE A 71 -9.03 0.23 1.39
N VAL A 72 -8.73 -0.60 0.40
CA VAL A 72 -7.51 -0.46 -0.41
C VAL A 72 -7.82 -0.29 -1.90
N LYS A 73 -7.01 0.52 -2.56
CA LYS A 73 -6.86 0.56 -4.01
C LYS A 73 -5.42 0.16 -4.34
N VAL A 74 -5.23 -0.65 -5.34
CA VAL A 74 -3.90 -1.17 -5.70
C VAL A 74 -3.59 -0.81 -7.14
N ALA A 75 -2.42 -0.24 -7.37
CA ALA A 75 -1.84 -0.07 -8.69
C ALA A 75 -0.77 -1.13 -8.94
N ILE A 76 -0.87 -1.84 -10.05
CA ILE A 76 0.15 -2.77 -10.54
C ILE A 76 0.86 -2.15 -11.72
N PHE A 77 2.18 -2.17 -11.69
CA PHE A 77 3.06 -1.72 -12.77
C PHE A 77 3.93 -2.89 -13.24
N LYS A 78 4.20 -2.95 -14.54
CA LYS A 78 5.18 -3.89 -15.08
C LYS A 78 6.59 -3.32 -14.92
N ASN A 79 7.55 -4.14 -14.55
CA ASN A 79 8.96 -3.78 -14.54
C ASN A 79 9.55 -3.74 -15.97
N PRO A 80 10.56 -2.88 -16.23
CA PRO A 80 11.15 -1.92 -15.29
C PRO A 80 10.27 -0.68 -15.08
N SER A 81 10.17 -0.21 -13.85
CA SER A 81 9.39 0.97 -13.49
C SER A 81 10.14 1.88 -12.51
N ASN A 82 9.99 3.18 -12.65
CA ASN A 82 10.57 4.15 -11.73
C ASN A 82 9.67 4.34 -10.51
N PRO A 83 10.13 4.06 -9.26
CA PRO A 83 9.31 4.17 -8.06
C PRO A 83 8.66 5.54 -7.85
N GLY A 84 9.38 6.63 -8.13
CA GLY A 84 8.83 7.98 -8.02
C GLY A 84 7.68 8.23 -8.99
N SER A 85 7.81 7.77 -10.23
CA SER A 85 6.76 7.90 -11.26
C SER A 85 5.54 7.04 -10.93
N MET A 86 5.72 5.88 -10.31
CA MET A 86 4.62 5.01 -9.87
C MET A 86 3.79 5.67 -8.78
N ILE A 87 4.44 6.23 -7.74
CA ILE A 87 3.74 6.96 -6.67
C ILE A 87 3.00 8.17 -7.26
N GLU A 88 3.61 8.93 -8.17
CA GLU A 88 2.92 10.03 -8.85
C GLU A 88 1.70 9.57 -9.64
N ALA A 89 1.78 8.43 -10.34
CA ALA A 89 0.63 7.87 -11.05
C ALA A 89 -0.51 7.50 -10.08
N VAL A 90 -0.20 6.91 -8.92
CA VAL A 90 -1.19 6.66 -7.86
C VAL A 90 -1.83 7.96 -7.38
N PHE A 91 -1.04 9.01 -7.12
CA PHE A 91 -1.55 10.32 -6.72
C PHE A 91 -2.43 10.96 -7.81
N ARG A 92 -2.14 10.73 -9.08
CA ARG A 92 -2.93 11.25 -10.18
C ARG A 92 -4.22 10.46 -10.45
N GLN A 93 -4.25 9.17 -10.16
CA GLN A 93 -5.30 8.29 -10.67
C GLN A 93 -6.13 7.62 -9.57
N LEU A 94 -5.53 7.25 -8.45
CA LEU A 94 -6.23 6.47 -7.41
C LEU A 94 -6.77 7.33 -6.27
N ILE A 95 -6.15 8.47 -5.95
CA ILE A 95 -6.67 9.36 -4.92
C ILE A 95 -7.83 10.15 -5.51
N THR A 96 -9.03 9.89 -5.05
CA THR A 96 -10.27 10.50 -5.55
C THR A 96 -11.02 11.31 -4.47
N GLU A 97 -10.61 11.17 -3.24
CA GLU A 97 -11.23 11.80 -2.07
C GLU A 97 -10.92 13.29 -2.07
N PRO A 98 -11.95 14.17 -1.92
CA PRO A 98 -11.75 15.62 -2.03
C PRO A 98 -10.93 16.20 -0.88
N THR A 99 -10.95 15.54 0.29
CA THR A 99 -10.22 16.00 1.48
C THR A 99 -9.55 14.87 2.24
N LEU A 100 -8.25 15.00 2.45
CA LEU A 100 -7.44 14.06 3.21
C LEU A 100 -6.85 14.72 4.44
N ARG A 101 -7.08 14.16 5.63
CA ARG A 101 -6.47 14.64 6.88
C ARG A 101 -4.96 14.38 6.86
N LYS A 102 -4.54 13.19 6.40
CA LYS A 102 -3.12 12.80 6.40
C LYS A 102 -2.85 11.77 5.31
N VAL A 103 -1.72 11.93 4.64
CA VAL A 103 -1.13 10.92 3.76
C VAL A 103 0.25 10.54 4.32
N VAL A 104 0.47 9.24 4.51
CA VAL A 104 1.73 8.67 4.98
C VAL A 104 2.26 7.75 3.90
N ILE A 105 3.50 7.97 3.48
CA ILE A 105 4.15 7.19 2.42
C ILE A 105 5.37 6.50 3.03
N ASP A 106 5.55 5.23 2.73
CA ASP A 106 6.76 4.51 3.14
C ASP A 106 8.01 5.01 2.41
N GLY A 107 9.16 4.83 3.06
CA GLY A 107 10.46 5.26 2.55
C GLY A 107 10.67 6.76 2.63
N LYS A 108 11.72 7.16 3.34
CA LYS A 108 12.07 8.57 3.52
C LYS A 108 12.40 9.21 2.16
N LYS A 109 11.67 10.26 1.78
CA LYS A 109 11.90 11.03 0.55
C LYS A 109 12.29 12.47 0.91
N PRO A 110 13.01 13.19 0.02
CA PRO A 110 13.35 14.58 0.26
C PRO A 110 12.10 15.48 0.25
N LYS A 111 12.18 16.61 0.94
CA LYS A 111 11.04 17.56 1.10
C LYS A 111 10.47 18.05 -0.23
N TRP A 112 11.33 18.27 -1.24
CA TRP A 112 10.87 18.70 -2.56
C TRP A 112 9.91 17.69 -3.20
N TYR A 113 10.11 16.38 -2.94
CA TYR A 113 9.23 15.33 -3.46
C TYR A 113 7.86 15.35 -2.77
N GLU A 114 7.83 15.55 -1.45
CA GLU A 114 6.57 15.74 -0.73
C GLU A 114 5.80 16.97 -1.25
N GLN A 115 6.50 18.07 -1.53
CA GLN A 115 5.91 19.28 -2.12
C GLN A 115 5.36 19.03 -3.53
N LYS A 116 6.08 18.27 -4.35
CA LYS A 116 5.63 17.84 -5.68
C LYS A 116 4.32 17.05 -5.61
N LEU A 117 4.24 16.07 -4.71
CA LEU A 117 3.02 15.27 -4.52
C LEU A 117 1.85 16.11 -3.99
N ARG A 118 2.10 17.04 -3.08
CA ARG A 118 1.07 18.01 -2.64
C ARG A 118 0.56 18.87 -3.80
N LYS A 119 1.47 19.32 -4.69
CA LYS A 119 1.06 20.05 -5.89
C LYS A 119 0.16 19.21 -6.78
N VAL A 120 0.51 17.94 -7.04
CA VAL A 120 -0.31 17.01 -7.83
C VAL A 120 -1.73 16.91 -7.29
N LEU A 121 -1.91 16.81 -5.96
CA LEU A 121 -3.24 16.76 -5.35
C LEU A 121 -3.98 18.10 -5.48
N ARG A 122 -3.31 19.21 -5.20
CA ARG A 122 -3.87 20.55 -5.28
C ARG A 122 -4.34 20.87 -6.71
N ASP A 123 -3.56 20.53 -7.73
CA ASP A 123 -3.89 20.75 -9.14
C ASP A 123 -5.14 19.94 -9.57
N ARG A 124 -5.52 18.93 -8.78
CA ARG A 124 -6.75 18.13 -8.91
C ARG A 124 -7.88 18.57 -7.99
N GLY A 125 -7.72 19.68 -7.26
CA GLY A 125 -8.72 20.15 -6.29
C GLY A 125 -8.80 19.34 -4.99
N ILE A 126 -7.82 18.46 -4.73
CA ILE A 126 -7.80 17.60 -3.53
C ILE A 126 -7.03 18.29 -2.42
N GLN A 127 -7.70 18.51 -1.28
CA GLN A 127 -7.08 19.11 -0.10
C GLN A 127 -6.39 18.03 0.75
N VAL A 128 -5.14 18.26 1.12
CA VAL A 128 -4.40 17.42 2.06
C VAL A 128 -3.79 18.28 3.17
N TRP A 129 -4.17 18.01 4.43
CA TRP A 129 -3.67 18.78 5.56
C TRP A 129 -2.22 18.40 5.90
N LYS A 130 -1.91 17.11 5.90
CA LYS A 130 -0.55 16.62 6.20
C LYS A 130 -0.16 15.50 5.24
N LEU A 131 0.97 15.67 4.57
CA LEU A 131 1.65 14.63 3.79
C LEU A 131 3.05 14.48 4.36
N LYS A 132 3.43 13.26 4.67
CA LYS A 132 4.77 12.93 5.17
C LYS A 132 5.25 11.60 4.61
N THR A 133 6.55 11.49 4.47
CA THR A 133 7.24 10.22 4.24
C THR A 133 7.85 9.74 5.56
N VAL A 134 7.83 8.44 5.82
CA VAL A 134 8.30 7.83 7.07
C VAL A 134 9.17 6.61 6.77
N ARG A 135 9.93 6.14 7.75
CA ARG A 135 10.52 4.80 7.68
C ARG A 135 9.44 3.76 8.01
N SER A 136 9.51 2.59 7.40
CA SER A 136 8.52 1.49 7.50
C SER A 136 8.11 1.17 8.95
N THR A 137 9.07 1.19 9.87
CA THR A 137 8.83 0.96 11.30
C THR A 137 8.20 2.16 12.04
N GLY A 138 8.02 3.29 11.37
CA GLY A 138 7.61 4.55 12.00
C GLY A 138 6.11 4.81 12.06
N ASP A 139 5.28 3.97 11.44
CA ASP A 139 3.82 4.14 11.46
C ASP A 139 3.12 2.79 11.25
N VAL A 140 2.29 2.42 12.20
CA VAL A 140 1.61 1.10 12.22
C VAL A 140 0.77 0.85 10.96
N GLY A 141 0.19 1.90 10.37
CA GLY A 141 -0.60 1.79 9.16
C GLY A 141 0.21 1.41 7.90
N ILE A 142 1.51 1.67 7.90
CA ILE A 142 2.41 1.24 6.80
C ILE A 142 2.51 -0.28 6.76
N GLN A 143 2.52 -0.97 7.90
CA GLN A 143 2.57 -2.44 7.93
C GLN A 143 1.39 -3.08 7.20
N LEU A 144 0.19 -2.47 7.30
CA LEU A 144 -0.96 -2.94 6.54
C LEU A 144 -0.73 -2.73 5.03
N ALA A 145 -0.23 -1.56 4.64
CA ALA A 145 0.05 -1.27 3.23
C ALA A 145 1.11 -2.23 2.67
N ASP A 146 2.21 -2.49 3.42
CA ASP A 146 3.25 -3.47 3.08
C ASP A 146 2.66 -4.89 2.92
N ALA A 147 1.86 -5.34 3.89
CA ALA A 147 1.24 -6.66 3.83
C ALA A 147 0.37 -6.86 2.57
N ILE A 148 -0.44 -5.86 2.23
CA ILE A 148 -1.31 -5.91 1.05
C ILE A 148 -0.49 -5.77 -0.23
N ALA A 149 0.51 -4.87 -0.28
CA ALA A 149 1.38 -4.71 -1.44
C ALA A 149 2.15 -6.01 -1.74
N GLY A 150 2.71 -6.63 -0.70
CA GLY A 150 3.40 -7.91 -0.80
C GLY A 150 2.49 -9.05 -1.29
N LEU A 151 1.28 -9.17 -0.72
CA LEU A 151 0.30 -10.19 -1.13
C LEU A 151 -0.12 -10.01 -2.59
N VAL A 152 -0.57 -8.81 -2.96
CA VAL A 152 -1.08 -8.56 -4.32
C VAL A 152 0.03 -8.76 -5.35
N ARG A 153 1.24 -8.21 -5.12
CA ARG A 153 2.37 -8.45 -6.02
C ARG A 153 2.66 -9.94 -6.16
N TYR A 154 2.69 -10.68 -5.05
CA TYR A 154 2.95 -12.12 -5.07
C TYR A 154 1.90 -12.88 -5.88
N CYS A 155 0.62 -12.54 -5.74
CA CYS A 155 -0.46 -13.13 -6.53
C CYS A 155 -0.31 -12.87 -8.03
N PHE A 156 0.15 -11.67 -8.42
CA PHE A 156 0.37 -11.34 -9.83
C PHE A 156 1.60 -12.05 -10.42
N ASP A 157 2.68 -12.16 -9.65
CA ASP A 157 3.90 -12.85 -10.08
C ASP A 157 3.72 -14.39 -10.07
N ASN A 158 2.80 -14.91 -9.24
CA ASN A 158 2.56 -16.35 -9.05
C ASN A 158 1.05 -16.69 -9.14
N PRO A 159 0.45 -16.60 -10.32
CA PRO A 159 -1.00 -16.74 -10.48
C PRO A 159 -1.56 -18.13 -10.16
N LYS A 160 -0.69 -19.15 -10.05
CA LYS A 160 -1.07 -20.54 -9.72
C LYS A 160 -0.98 -20.86 -8.23
N GLU A 161 -0.48 -19.93 -7.40
CA GLU A 161 -0.34 -20.13 -5.96
C GLU A 161 -1.68 -19.95 -5.23
N GLU A 162 -2.40 -21.06 -5.06
CA GLU A 162 -3.76 -21.09 -4.52
C GLU A 162 -3.88 -20.40 -3.15
N LEU A 163 -2.91 -20.60 -2.25
CA LEU A 163 -2.97 -20.02 -0.92
C LEU A 163 -3.02 -18.49 -0.99
N ALA A 164 -2.14 -17.87 -1.78
CA ALA A 164 -2.10 -16.43 -1.96
C ALA A 164 -3.37 -15.91 -2.62
N GLN A 165 -3.83 -16.59 -3.69
CA GLN A 165 -5.07 -16.24 -4.39
C GLN A 165 -6.28 -16.30 -3.45
N ASN A 166 -6.37 -17.32 -2.59
CA ASN A 166 -7.45 -17.46 -1.62
C ASN A 166 -7.45 -16.32 -0.58
N LEU A 167 -6.29 -15.88 -0.12
CA LEU A 167 -6.18 -14.73 0.78
C LEU A 167 -6.63 -13.43 0.10
N LEU A 168 -6.22 -13.18 -1.14
CA LEU A 168 -6.64 -12.02 -1.90
C LEU A 168 -8.14 -12.04 -2.16
N ASN A 169 -8.70 -13.18 -2.60
CA ASN A 169 -10.13 -13.38 -2.80
C ASN A 169 -10.93 -13.15 -1.51
N LYS A 170 -10.40 -13.56 -0.35
CA LYS A 170 -11.01 -13.27 0.95
C LYS A 170 -11.12 -11.79 1.24
N LEU A 171 -10.06 -11.01 0.97
CA LEU A 171 -10.09 -9.57 1.14
C LEU A 171 -11.10 -8.92 0.18
N GLN A 172 -11.18 -9.39 -1.07
CA GLN A 172 -12.16 -8.91 -2.05
C GLN A 172 -13.59 -9.23 -1.61
N LYS A 173 -13.88 -10.48 -1.21
CA LYS A 173 -15.21 -10.87 -0.69
C LYS A 173 -15.65 -10.05 0.51
N LYS A 174 -14.70 -9.64 1.35
CA LYS A 174 -14.96 -8.74 2.49
C LYS A 174 -15.01 -7.25 2.11
N GLN A 175 -14.98 -6.94 0.81
CA GLN A 175 -15.00 -5.56 0.29
C GLN A 175 -13.84 -4.69 0.81
N LYS A 176 -12.70 -5.32 1.15
CA LYS A 176 -11.51 -4.57 1.57
C LYS A 176 -10.73 -4.00 0.38
N VAL A 177 -10.84 -4.62 -0.79
CA VAL A 177 -10.20 -4.19 -2.03
C VAL A 177 -11.23 -3.53 -2.93
N ALA A 178 -11.16 -2.21 -3.06
CA ALA A 178 -12.04 -1.42 -3.93
C ALA A 178 -11.68 -1.55 -5.42
N GLY A 179 -10.40 -1.82 -5.71
CA GLY A 179 -9.95 -2.06 -7.07
C GLY A 179 -8.46 -2.39 -7.18
N ILE A 180 -8.12 -3.14 -8.23
CA ILE A 180 -6.75 -3.42 -8.65
C ILE A 180 -6.60 -2.92 -10.09
N TYR A 181 -5.68 -2.01 -10.33
CA TYR A 181 -5.52 -1.27 -11.57
C TYR A 181 -4.16 -1.56 -12.19
N LEU A 182 -4.15 -1.99 -13.44
CA LEU A 182 -2.91 -2.07 -14.23
C LEU A 182 -2.61 -0.67 -14.75
N LEU A 183 -1.56 -0.04 -14.23
CA LEU A 183 -1.15 1.29 -14.62
C LEU A 183 0.15 1.26 -15.40
N GLN A 184 0.32 2.26 -16.27
CA GLN A 184 1.59 2.54 -16.94
C GLN A 184 2.17 3.83 -16.39
N THR A 185 3.48 3.85 -16.12
CA THR A 185 4.19 5.11 -15.90
C THR A 185 4.31 5.78 -17.27
N ALA A 186 3.90 7.06 -17.37
CA ALA A 186 4.13 7.80 -18.61
C ALA A 186 5.61 7.69 -18.99
N LEU A 187 5.89 7.09 -20.14
CA LEU A 187 7.22 7.12 -20.72
C LEU A 187 7.59 8.61 -20.84
N LYS A 188 8.69 9.03 -20.23
CA LYS A 188 9.28 10.32 -20.58
C LYS A 188 9.58 10.20 -22.08
N SER A 189 8.86 10.95 -22.89
CA SER A 189 9.33 11.27 -24.23
C SER A 189 10.75 11.83 -24.09
N ILE A 190 11.69 11.11 -24.64
CA ILE A 190 13.11 11.47 -24.77
C ILE A 190 13.22 12.74 -25.59
#